data_6dfb3c15da8755ad18bfb311696e0311
#
_entry.id   6dfb3c15da8755ad18bfb311696e0311
#
_cell.length_a   1.000
_cell.length_b   1.000
_cell.length_c   1.000
_cell.angle_alpha   90.00
_cell.angle_beta   90.00
_cell.angle_gamma   90.00
#
_symmetry.space_group_name_H-M   'P 1'
#
loop_
_entity.id
_entity.type
_entity.pdbx_description
1 polymer ?
#
loop_
_entity_poly.entity_id
_entity_poly.type
_entity_poly.pdbx_seq_one_letter_code
_entity_poly.pdbx_strand_id
1 'polypeptide(L)'
;MLSRLNGGTRKSHGGRDLRSASVSSVVVLLSSLAVLFAAAIWLQVVRDTRYPLATTTEESLYLTREAANRIAFSFRPLGADLYWIRAIQYYGGRKREIDAAAVQPAPSPGSRPALNYDLLYPLLDITTTLDPRFNIAYRFGSIFLAEPYPAGPGRPDLAIALLEKGARAMPGKWEFMEDIGFVYYWNLHNYPMAAAYFNRGADLPGAPWWLRSLAATTLAKGGQRSASRLLLRQMYESAADERARDAAGRKLQQLDALDQIEQLQRLVDAFAARTGTAPATWPPLIRAGALQGTPVDPRGTPYELSASGQVKLSERSPLFPLPVEPTPYGPTA
;
A
#
# COMPACT_ATOMS: atom_id res chain seq x y z
N MET A 1 -32.09 -38.96 90.64
CA MET A 1 -31.79 -37.81 91.47
C MET A 1 -31.35 -36.71 90.54
N LEU A 2 -32.19 -35.76 90.27
CA LEU A 2 -32.08 -34.31 90.35
C LEU A 2 -30.82 -33.72 89.70
N SER A 3 -30.76 -32.65 88.83
CA SER A 3 -31.72 -31.57 88.61
C SER A 3 -31.29 -30.68 87.45
N ARG A 4 -32.25 -30.16 86.72
CA ARG A 4 -32.46 -28.79 86.22
C ARG A 4 -31.33 -28.05 85.45
N LEU A 5 -31.60 -27.73 84.19
CA LEU A 5 -32.14 -26.45 83.68
C LEU A 5 -31.17 -25.28 83.72
N ASN A 6 -30.78 -24.73 82.60
CA ASN A 6 -31.35 -23.42 82.28
C ASN A 6 -31.08 -23.04 80.79
N GLY A 7 -32.11 -22.58 80.12
CA GLY A 7 -32.01 -22.07 78.76
C GLY A 7 -31.51 -20.63 78.72
N GLY A 8 -30.81 -20.30 77.74
CA GLY A 8 -30.35 -18.95 77.45
C GLY A 8 -30.59 -18.66 75.94
N THR A 9 -31.68 -17.99 75.65
CA THR A 9 -31.99 -17.42 74.33
C THR A 9 -30.95 -16.39 73.94
N ARG A 10 -30.15 -16.69 72.96
CA ARG A 10 -29.26 -15.69 72.37
C ARG A 10 -30.01 -15.07 71.15
N LYS A 11 -30.48 -13.83 71.33
CA LYS A 11 -31.02 -12.96 70.32
C LYS A 11 -29.98 -12.72 69.22
N SER A 12 -30.33 -13.09 67.97
CA SER A 12 -29.64 -12.67 66.80
C SER A 12 -29.92 -11.20 66.49
N HIS A 13 -29.00 -10.33 66.89
CA HIS A 13 -28.95 -8.96 66.40
C HIS A 13 -27.55 -8.72 65.82
N GLY A 14 -27.39 -8.70 64.45
CA GLY A 14 -26.09 -8.43 63.87
C GLY A 14 -26.02 -8.59 62.31
N GLY A 15 -27.15 -8.84 61.65
CA GLY A 15 -27.11 -9.13 60.21
C GLY A 15 -27.54 -8.01 59.26
N ARG A 16 -27.95 -6.85 59.75
CA ARG A 16 -28.46 -5.75 58.89
C ARG A 16 -27.49 -4.58 58.68
N ASP A 17 -26.53 -4.36 59.55
CA ASP A 17 -25.70 -3.14 59.49
C ASP A 17 -24.49 -3.25 58.53
N LEU A 18 -24.01 -4.46 58.27
CA LEU A 18 -22.86 -4.62 57.36
C LEU A 18 -23.21 -4.44 55.88
N ARG A 19 -24.45 -4.73 55.47
CA ARG A 19 -24.90 -4.54 54.07
C ARG A 19 -25.21 -3.08 53.79
N SER A 20 -25.75 -2.33 54.71
CA SER A 20 -26.05 -0.90 54.55
C SER A 20 -24.77 -0.06 54.53
N ALA A 21 -23.78 -0.37 55.35
CA ALA A 21 -22.46 0.28 55.33
C ALA A 21 -21.71 0.04 53.98
N SER A 22 -21.80 -1.15 53.41
CA SER A 22 -21.19 -1.49 52.12
C SER A 22 -21.83 -0.75 50.94
N VAL A 23 -23.16 -0.66 50.89
CA VAL A 23 -23.91 0.07 49.84
C VAL A 23 -23.64 1.58 49.95
N SER A 24 -23.64 2.13 51.17
CA SER A 24 -23.33 3.56 51.37
C SER A 24 -21.90 3.90 50.92
N SER A 25 -20.92 3.02 51.20
CA SER A 25 -19.54 3.22 50.78
C SER A 25 -19.39 3.17 49.26
N VAL A 26 -20.09 2.28 48.57
CA VAL A 26 -20.09 2.21 47.10
C VAL A 26 -20.74 3.44 46.49
N VAL A 27 -21.86 3.90 47.04
CA VAL A 27 -22.53 5.12 46.59
C VAL A 27 -21.63 6.36 46.75
N VAL A 28 -20.95 6.49 47.90
CA VAL A 28 -19.99 7.58 48.12
C VAL A 28 -18.84 7.54 47.16
N LEU A 29 -18.30 6.35 46.86
CA LEU A 29 -17.20 6.16 45.93
C LEU A 29 -17.61 6.52 44.48
N LEU A 30 -18.79 6.08 44.03
CA LEU A 30 -19.34 6.42 42.73
C LEU A 30 -19.63 7.91 42.60
N SER A 31 -20.19 8.53 43.65
CA SER A 31 -20.45 9.97 43.68
C SER A 31 -19.14 10.79 43.63
N SER A 32 -18.11 10.37 44.38
CA SER A 32 -16.80 11.04 44.34
C SER A 32 -16.16 10.91 42.95
N LEU A 33 -16.24 9.73 42.32
CA LEU A 33 -15.72 9.51 40.96
C LEU A 33 -16.46 10.38 39.93
N ALA A 34 -17.78 10.48 40.05
CA ALA A 34 -18.59 11.32 39.14
C ALA A 34 -18.25 12.82 39.32
N VAL A 35 -18.04 13.29 40.55
CA VAL A 35 -17.62 14.68 40.82
C VAL A 35 -16.21 14.93 40.27
N LEU A 36 -15.26 14.02 40.46
CA LEU A 36 -13.91 14.15 39.88
C LEU A 36 -13.94 14.18 38.38
N PHE A 37 -14.76 13.33 37.75
CA PHE A 37 -14.91 13.30 36.30
C PHE A 37 -15.55 14.61 35.76
N ALA A 38 -16.58 15.09 36.41
CA ALA A 38 -17.20 16.38 36.06
C ALA A 38 -16.22 17.56 36.24
N ALA A 39 -15.43 17.54 37.34
CA ALA A 39 -14.38 18.55 37.56
C ALA A 39 -13.28 18.48 36.48
N ALA A 40 -12.89 17.28 36.08
CA ALA A 40 -11.92 17.10 34.99
C ALA A 40 -12.43 17.63 33.66
N ILE A 41 -13.68 17.31 33.30
CA ILE A 41 -14.34 17.85 32.10
C ILE A 41 -14.43 19.38 32.16
N TRP A 42 -14.86 19.93 33.30
CA TRP A 42 -14.95 21.38 33.46
C TRP A 42 -13.59 22.06 33.32
N LEU A 43 -12.55 21.53 33.95
CA LEU A 43 -11.17 22.00 33.84
C LEU A 43 -10.68 21.95 32.39
N GLN A 44 -11.02 20.89 31.65
CA GLN A 44 -10.69 20.76 30.24
C GLN A 44 -11.39 21.83 29.39
N VAL A 45 -12.69 22.04 29.59
CA VAL A 45 -13.45 23.10 28.88
C VAL A 45 -12.90 24.48 29.21
N VAL A 46 -12.60 24.78 30.49
CA VAL A 46 -11.98 26.05 30.89
C VAL A 46 -10.60 26.24 30.25
N ARG A 47 -9.79 25.17 30.20
CA ARG A 47 -8.49 25.20 29.52
C ARG A 47 -8.65 25.51 28.02
N ASP A 48 -9.53 24.78 27.34
CA ASP A 48 -9.70 24.89 25.90
C ASP A 48 -10.33 26.24 25.47
N THR A 49 -11.13 26.86 26.37
CA THR A 49 -11.69 28.20 26.12
C THR A 49 -10.73 29.33 26.49
N ARG A 50 -9.93 29.20 27.56
CA ARG A 50 -8.97 30.24 27.97
C ARG A 50 -7.63 30.17 27.21
N TYR A 51 -7.26 28.97 26.76
CA TYR A 51 -6.02 28.70 26.01
C TYR A 51 -6.36 27.89 24.79
N PRO A 52 -7.05 28.46 23.78
CA PRO A 52 -7.28 27.78 22.54
C PRO A 52 -5.91 27.37 21.97
N LEU A 53 -5.79 26.10 21.59
CA LEU A 53 -4.58 25.59 20.95
C LEU A 53 -4.31 26.46 19.72
N ALA A 54 -3.22 27.21 19.73
CA ALA A 54 -2.79 27.94 18.56
C ALA A 54 -2.53 26.92 17.44
N THR A 55 -3.13 27.12 16.28
CA THR A 55 -2.97 26.26 15.09
C THR A 55 -1.51 26.12 14.65
N THR A 56 -0.64 27.05 15.08
CA THR A 56 0.82 27.03 14.85
C THR A 56 1.61 26.19 15.84
N THR A 57 1.00 25.70 16.95
CA THR A 57 1.74 24.96 18.00
C THR A 57 2.00 23.50 17.59
N GLU A 58 1.31 22.95 16.60
CA GLU A 58 1.57 21.59 16.10
C GLU A 58 2.97 21.45 15.49
N GLU A 59 3.54 22.53 14.95
CA GLU A 59 4.88 22.53 14.36
C GLU A 59 6.03 22.62 15.39
N SER A 60 5.78 23.13 16.58
CA SER A 60 6.81 23.42 17.59
C SER A 60 7.13 22.28 18.57
N LEU A 61 6.39 21.16 18.55
CA LEU A 61 6.58 20.05 19.49
C LEU A 61 7.44 18.90 18.90
N TYR A 62 8.40 19.23 18.04
CA TYR A 62 9.31 18.22 17.51
C TYR A 62 10.47 18.00 18.47
N LEU A 63 10.53 16.79 18.99
CA LEU A 63 11.76 16.26 19.51
C LEU A 63 12.58 15.75 18.32
N THR A 64 13.87 16.05 18.30
CA THR A 64 14.78 15.37 17.38
C THR A 64 14.76 13.87 17.66
N ARG A 65 15.13 13.05 16.69
CA ARG A 65 15.23 11.60 16.86
C ARG A 65 16.04 11.20 18.10
N GLU A 66 17.15 11.91 18.35
CA GLU A 66 18.03 11.69 19.49
C GLU A 66 17.37 12.05 20.82
N ALA A 67 16.62 13.15 20.86
CA ALA A 67 15.88 13.59 22.03
C ALA A 67 14.74 12.63 22.35
N ALA A 68 13.96 12.22 21.35
CA ALA A 68 12.89 11.23 21.50
C ALA A 68 13.44 9.89 22.05
N ASN A 69 14.58 9.44 21.54
CA ASN A 69 15.24 8.22 21.98
C ASN A 69 15.74 8.31 23.43
N ARG A 70 16.20 9.50 23.89
CA ARG A 70 16.64 9.73 25.27
C ARG A 70 15.47 9.81 26.26
N ILE A 71 14.37 10.42 25.86
CA ILE A 71 13.21 10.63 26.75
C ILE A 71 12.37 9.36 26.87
N ALA A 72 12.27 8.57 25.82
CA ALA A 72 11.41 7.37 25.80
C ALA A 72 11.90 6.22 26.71
N PHE A 73 13.21 6.17 27.08
CA PHE A 73 13.81 5.16 27.96
C PHE A 73 13.13 3.77 27.85
N SER A 74 12.48 3.31 28.94
CA SER A 74 11.80 2.01 29.02
C SER A 74 10.47 1.94 28.27
N PHE A 75 9.92 3.06 27.80
CA PHE A 75 8.60 3.15 27.16
C PHE A 75 8.70 3.43 25.65
N ARG A 76 9.79 2.98 25.00
CA ARG A 76 10.00 3.18 23.57
C ARG A 76 8.82 2.75 22.68
N PRO A 77 8.20 1.56 22.87
CA PRO A 77 7.06 1.16 22.05
C PRO A 77 5.87 2.12 22.20
N LEU A 78 5.55 2.55 23.43
CA LEU A 78 4.50 3.55 23.64
C LEU A 78 4.82 4.88 22.98
N GLY A 79 6.09 5.31 23.02
CA GLY A 79 6.56 6.48 22.27
C GLY A 79 6.36 6.32 20.76
N ALA A 80 6.67 5.14 20.22
CA ALA A 80 6.45 4.83 18.82
C ALA A 80 4.96 4.90 18.43
N ASP A 81 4.06 4.35 19.26
CA ASP A 81 2.61 4.42 19.04
C ASP A 81 2.11 5.87 19.01
N LEU A 82 2.57 6.71 19.95
CA LEU A 82 2.19 8.11 20.01
C LEU A 82 2.67 8.88 18.74
N TYR A 83 3.92 8.66 18.32
CA TYR A 83 4.43 9.30 17.10
C TYR A 83 3.75 8.78 15.82
N TRP A 84 3.37 7.49 15.79
CA TRP A 84 2.58 6.92 14.71
C TRP A 84 1.20 7.57 14.61
N ILE A 85 0.46 7.67 15.73
CA ILE A 85 -0.83 8.35 15.77
C ILE A 85 -0.68 9.79 15.29
N ARG A 86 0.38 10.48 15.73
CA ARG A 86 0.67 11.85 15.33
C ARG A 86 0.97 11.97 13.83
N ALA A 87 1.73 11.02 13.26
CA ALA A 87 1.99 10.99 11.83
C ALA A 87 0.70 10.87 11.00
N ILE A 88 -0.23 10.00 11.44
CA ILE A 88 -1.55 9.82 10.80
C ILE A 88 -2.38 11.10 10.93
N GLN A 89 -2.42 11.71 12.13
CA GLN A 89 -3.17 12.93 12.38
C GLN A 89 -2.62 14.10 11.55
N TYR A 90 -1.28 14.24 11.49
CA TYR A 90 -0.63 15.24 10.68
C TYR A 90 -0.95 15.06 9.19
N TYR A 91 -0.77 13.84 8.65
CA TYR A 91 -1.09 13.53 7.27
C TYR A 91 -2.56 13.82 6.93
N GLY A 92 -3.50 13.33 7.74
CA GLY A 92 -4.93 13.55 7.54
C GLY A 92 -5.37 15.00 7.75
N GLY A 93 -4.72 15.73 8.64
CA GLY A 93 -4.91 17.16 8.86
C GLY A 93 -4.53 17.98 7.64
N ARG A 94 -3.28 17.76 7.15
CA ARG A 94 -2.79 18.45 5.94
C ARG A 94 -3.63 18.16 4.70
N LYS A 95 -4.03 16.91 4.50
CA LYS A 95 -4.91 16.53 3.39
C LYS A 95 -6.22 17.32 3.42
N ARG A 96 -6.89 17.41 4.58
CA ARG A 96 -8.13 18.19 4.73
C ARG A 96 -7.92 19.69 4.52
N GLU A 97 -6.81 20.25 4.97
CA GLU A 97 -6.47 21.66 4.75
C GLU A 97 -6.24 21.96 3.26
N ILE A 98 -5.56 21.07 2.54
CA ILE A 98 -5.33 21.18 1.10
C ILE A 98 -6.67 21.08 0.34
N ASP A 99 -7.51 20.09 0.68
CA ASP A 99 -8.81 19.91 0.06
C ASP A 99 -9.73 21.13 0.32
N ALA A 100 -9.75 21.66 1.55
CA ALA A 100 -10.49 22.86 1.89
C ALA A 100 -9.97 24.09 1.12
N ALA A 101 -8.66 24.22 0.97
CA ALA A 101 -8.04 25.31 0.21
C ALA A 101 -8.32 25.22 -1.30
N ALA A 102 -8.53 24.01 -1.83
CA ALA A 102 -8.87 23.82 -3.25
C ALA A 102 -10.30 24.28 -3.57
N VAL A 103 -11.21 24.22 -2.59
CA VAL A 103 -12.62 24.61 -2.76
C VAL A 103 -12.84 26.12 -2.56
N GLN A 104 -12.00 26.81 -1.77
CA GLN A 104 -12.13 28.24 -1.50
C GLN A 104 -11.34 29.08 -2.51
N PRO A 105 -11.94 30.15 -3.10
CA PRO A 105 -11.19 31.08 -3.94
C PRO A 105 -10.07 31.73 -3.13
N ALA A 106 -8.87 31.83 -3.73
CA ALA A 106 -7.73 32.45 -3.07
C ALA A 106 -8.00 33.94 -2.81
N PRO A 107 -7.82 34.44 -1.56
CA PRO A 107 -8.07 35.83 -1.26
C PRO A 107 -7.13 36.82 -2.01
N SER A 108 -5.95 36.39 -2.42
CA SER A 108 -5.00 37.13 -3.28
C SER A 108 -3.96 36.18 -3.87
N PRO A 109 -3.38 36.45 -5.05
CA PRO A 109 -2.25 35.71 -5.57
C PRO A 109 -1.06 35.78 -4.61
N GLY A 110 -0.60 34.63 -4.12
CA GLY A 110 0.55 34.55 -3.20
C GLY A 110 0.23 34.50 -1.70
N SER A 111 -1.03 34.58 -1.28
CA SER A 111 -1.42 34.61 0.14
C SER A 111 -1.62 33.24 0.78
N ARG A 112 -1.52 32.11 0.04
CA ARG A 112 -1.62 30.77 0.62
C ARG A 112 -0.26 30.32 1.12
N PRO A 113 -0.11 29.96 2.42
CA PRO A 113 1.08 29.24 2.84
C PRO A 113 1.19 27.95 2.01
N ALA A 114 2.41 27.62 1.59
CA ALA A 114 2.67 26.35 0.94
C ALA A 114 2.29 25.22 1.93
N LEU A 115 1.12 24.63 1.73
CA LEU A 115 0.69 23.48 2.51
C LEU A 115 1.54 22.30 2.04
N ASN A 116 2.56 21.95 2.84
CA ASN A 116 3.49 20.88 2.58
C ASN A 116 3.33 19.76 3.62
N TYR A 117 4.01 18.64 3.39
CA TYR A 117 4.03 17.48 4.27
C TYR A 117 5.40 17.28 4.92
N ASP A 118 6.19 18.35 5.13
CA ASP A 118 7.61 18.30 5.53
C ASP A 118 7.85 17.49 6.81
N LEU A 119 6.87 17.45 7.69
CA LEU A 119 7.00 16.78 8.98
C LEU A 119 6.61 15.30 8.94
N LEU A 120 6.02 14.82 7.84
CA LEU A 120 5.56 13.43 7.77
C LEU A 120 6.72 12.43 7.87
N TYR A 121 7.78 12.63 7.08
CA TYR A 121 8.94 11.74 7.12
C TYR A 121 9.66 11.77 8.48
N PRO A 122 9.95 12.95 9.09
CA PRO A 122 10.52 13.02 10.44
C PRO A 122 9.69 12.26 11.48
N LEU A 123 8.37 12.37 11.47
CA LEU A 123 7.48 11.64 12.40
C LEU A 123 7.60 10.13 12.21
N LEU A 124 7.57 9.65 10.96
CA LEU A 124 7.73 8.24 10.62
C LEU A 124 9.13 7.72 10.97
N ASP A 125 10.16 8.55 10.78
CA ASP A 125 11.54 8.20 11.12
C ASP A 125 11.72 8.05 12.64
N ILE A 126 11.13 8.95 13.45
CA ILE A 126 11.11 8.84 14.91
C ILE A 126 10.35 7.58 15.32
N THR A 127 9.14 7.36 14.81
CA THR A 127 8.32 6.18 15.09
C THR A 127 9.13 4.89 14.91
N THR A 128 9.74 4.75 13.74
CA THR A 128 10.50 3.55 13.35
C THR A 128 11.89 3.46 14.00
N THR A 129 12.37 4.52 14.62
CA THR A 129 13.59 4.52 15.43
C THR A 129 13.30 4.10 16.87
N LEU A 130 12.15 4.51 17.40
CA LEU A 130 11.69 4.10 18.74
C LEU A 130 11.29 2.62 18.76
N ASP A 131 10.59 2.16 17.72
CA ASP A 131 10.31 0.74 17.52
C ASP A 131 10.71 0.28 16.11
N PRO A 132 11.91 -0.30 15.96
CA PRO A 132 12.38 -0.84 14.67
C PRO A 132 11.54 -2.02 14.14
N ARG A 133 10.65 -2.60 14.94
CA ARG A 133 9.76 -3.69 14.52
C ARG A 133 8.35 -3.22 14.18
N PHE A 134 8.09 -1.94 14.20
CA PHE A 134 6.78 -1.38 13.90
C PHE A 134 6.47 -1.46 12.40
N ASN A 135 6.18 -2.65 11.92
CA ASN A 135 5.97 -2.98 10.51
C ASN A 135 4.97 -2.06 9.81
N ILE A 136 3.85 -1.75 10.48
CA ILE A 136 2.78 -0.89 9.94
C ILE A 136 3.29 0.52 9.62
N ALA A 137 4.12 1.11 10.48
CA ALA A 137 4.64 2.46 10.28
C ALA A 137 5.54 2.55 9.04
N TYR A 138 6.32 1.51 8.73
CA TYR A 138 7.10 1.46 7.49
C TYR A 138 6.20 1.35 6.26
N ARG A 139 5.30 0.37 6.24
CA ARG A 139 4.50 0.05 5.07
C ARG A 139 3.47 1.13 4.74
N PHE A 140 2.62 1.51 5.69
CA PHE A 140 1.64 2.58 5.46
C PHE A 140 2.30 3.96 5.37
N GLY A 141 3.36 4.20 6.15
CA GLY A 141 4.14 5.44 6.05
C GLY A 141 4.72 5.66 4.66
N SER A 142 5.19 4.59 4.00
CA SER A 142 5.68 4.68 2.62
C SER A 142 4.58 5.00 1.61
N ILE A 143 3.37 4.44 1.80
CA ILE A 143 2.21 4.79 0.96
C ILE A 143 1.89 6.28 1.08
N PHE A 144 1.83 6.81 2.31
CA PHE A 144 1.57 8.24 2.55
C PHE A 144 2.63 9.12 1.90
N LEU A 145 3.92 8.75 2.01
CA LEU A 145 5.03 9.50 1.43
C LEU A 145 5.03 9.48 -0.10
N ALA A 146 4.67 8.34 -0.70
CA ALA A 146 4.69 8.17 -2.14
C ALA A 146 3.44 8.75 -2.83
N GLU A 147 2.34 8.99 -2.09
CA GLU A 147 1.11 9.52 -2.67
C GLU A 147 1.38 10.86 -3.37
N PRO A 148 0.96 11.01 -4.66
CA PRO A 148 1.23 12.22 -5.43
C PRO A 148 0.62 13.46 -4.80
N TYR A 149 1.34 14.59 -4.91
CA TYR A 149 0.79 15.89 -4.52
C TYR A 149 -0.41 16.28 -5.43
N PRO A 150 -1.50 16.86 -4.90
CA PRO A 150 -1.66 17.40 -3.54
C PRO A 150 -2.19 16.40 -2.51
N ALA A 151 -2.60 15.20 -2.90
CA ALA A 151 -3.17 14.21 -2.00
C ALA A 151 -2.16 13.70 -0.95
N GLY A 152 -0.88 13.68 -1.31
CA GLY A 152 0.25 13.36 -0.44
C GLY A 152 1.48 14.20 -0.79
N PRO A 153 2.65 13.94 -0.16
CA PRO A 153 3.88 14.71 -0.38
C PRO A 153 4.54 14.49 -1.75
N GLY A 154 4.20 13.41 -2.48
CA GLY A 154 4.85 13.06 -3.74
C GLY A 154 6.35 12.75 -3.58
N ARG A 155 6.74 12.09 -2.49
CA ARG A 155 8.14 11.81 -2.14
C ARG A 155 8.43 10.29 -2.16
N PRO A 156 8.40 9.64 -3.34
CA PRO A 156 8.75 8.22 -3.47
C PRO A 156 10.18 7.90 -3.01
N ASP A 157 11.09 8.86 -3.09
CA ASP A 157 12.45 8.75 -2.56
C ASP A 157 12.48 8.50 -1.04
N LEU A 158 11.68 9.26 -0.29
CA LEU A 158 11.55 9.09 1.16
C LEU A 158 10.77 7.81 1.52
N ALA A 159 9.81 7.43 0.70
CA ALA A 159 9.11 6.15 0.88
C ALA A 159 10.06 4.95 0.76
N ILE A 160 10.92 4.95 -0.27
CA ILE A 160 11.94 3.92 -0.46
C ILE A 160 12.93 3.92 0.72
N ALA A 161 13.44 5.10 1.12
CA ALA A 161 14.37 5.22 2.24
C ALA A 161 13.78 4.66 3.56
N LEU A 162 12.50 4.92 3.82
CA LEU A 162 11.78 4.38 4.98
C LEU A 162 11.67 2.85 4.92
N LEU A 163 11.26 2.30 3.78
CA LEU A 163 11.14 0.85 3.58
C LEU A 163 12.49 0.13 3.65
N GLU A 164 13.56 0.71 3.11
CA GLU A 164 14.91 0.19 3.24
C GLU A 164 15.39 0.19 4.69
N LYS A 165 15.01 1.20 5.49
CA LYS A 165 15.25 1.20 6.94
C LYS A 165 14.54 0.02 7.59
N GLY A 166 13.29 -0.26 7.21
CA GLY A 166 12.53 -1.42 7.66
C GLY A 166 13.18 -2.76 7.27
N ALA A 167 13.63 -2.86 6.03
CA ALA A 167 14.34 -4.06 5.53
C ALA A 167 15.66 -4.32 6.26
N ARG A 168 16.38 -3.28 6.65
CA ARG A 168 17.58 -3.42 7.50
C ARG A 168 17.24 -3.85 8.93
N ALA A 169 16.12 -3.37 9.48
CA ALA A 169 15.66 -3.74 10.82
C ALA A 169 15.08 -5.15 10.88
N MET A 170 14.46 -5.62 9.80
CA MET A 170 13.79 -6.91 9.66
C MET A 170 14.16 -7.60 8.33
N PRO A 171 15.40 -8.11 8.17
CA PRO A 171 15.92 -8.60 6.87
C PRO A 171 15.14 -9.76 6.24
N GLY A 172 14.39 -10.53 7.04
CA GLY A 172 13.57 -11.64 6.54
C GLY A 172 12.18 -11.26 6.04
N LYS A 173 11.81 -9.97 6.09
CA LYS A 173 10.49 -9.48 5.67
C LYS A 173 10.48 -9.18 4.17
N TRP A 174 9.95 -10.12 3.37
CA TRP A 174 9.82 -9.98 1.92
C TRP A 174 8.88 -8.83 1.52
N GLU A 175 7.92 -8.49 2.37
CA GLU A 175 6.92 -7.44 2.12
C GLU A 175 7.56 -6.06 1.92
N PHE A 176 8.71 -5.77 2.52
CA PHE A 176 9.40 -4.51 2.26
C PHE A 176 9.96 -4.43 0.84
N MET A 177 10.45 -5.55 0.31
CA MET A 177 10.90 -5.60 -1.08
C MET A 177 9.74 -5.44 -2.05
N GLU A 178 8.60 -6.05 -1.74
CA GLU A 178 7.35 -5.89 -2.48
C GLU A 178 6.91 -4.42 -2.50
N ASP A 179 6.84 -3.78 -1.33
CA ASP A 179 6.40 -2.39 -1.20
C ASP A 179 7.34 -1.43 -1.95
N ILE A 180 8.68 -1.62 -1.87
CA ILE A 180 9.66 -0.85 -2.66
C ILE A 180 9.41 -1.07 -4.16
N GLY A 181 9.19 -2.31 -4.56
CA GLY A 181 8.85 -2.66 -5.94
C GLY A 181 7.60 -1.90 -6.43
N PHE A 182 6.56 -1.81 -5.59
CA PHE A 182 5.36 -1.05 -5.93
C PHE A 182 5.58 0.46 -6.02
N VAL A 183 6.45 1.06 -5.19
CA VAL A 183 6.84 2.46 -5.33
C VAL A 183 7.52 2.71 -6.69
N TYR A 184 8.45 1.84 -7.10
CA TYR A 184 9.04 1.93 -8.43
C TYR A 184 8.02 1.72 -9.55
N TYR A 185 7.07 0.83 -9.36
CA TYR A 185 6.06 0.49 -10.37
C TYR A 185 5.03 1.61 -10.57
N TRP A 186 4.42 2.11 -9.48
CA TRP A 186 3.29 3.04 -9.54
C TRP A 186 3.71 4.52 -9.57
N ASN A 187 4.75 4.88 -8.79
CA ASN A 187 5.12 6.28 -8.62
C ASN A 187 6.26 6.70 -9.54
N LEU A 188 7.24 5.81 -9.78
CA LEU A 188 8.41 6.12 -10.60
C LEU A 188 8.34 5.55 -12.02
N HIS A 189 7.38 4.67 -12.32
CA HIS A 189 7.23 3.96 -13.59
C HIS A 189 8.53 3.27 -14.05
N ASN A 190 9.41 2.93 -13.10
CA ASN A 190 10.66 2.25 -13.34
C ASN A 190 10.46 0.74 -13.19
N TYR A 191 9.91 0.11 -14.23
CA TYR A 191 9.58 -1.31 -14.23
C TYR A 191 10.78 -2.25 -14.04
N PRO A 192 11.99 -1.96 -14.59
CA PRO A 192 13.17 -2.76 -14.31
C PRO A 192 13.53 -2.81 -12.82
N MET A 193 13.54 -1.65 -12.15
CA MET A 193 13.81 -1.58 -10.71
C MET A 193 12.70 -2.23 -9.91
N ALA A 194 11.43 -2.01 -10.26
CA ALA A 194 10.30 -2.69 -9.63
C ALA A 194 10.45 -4.21 -9.67
N ALA A 195 10.75 -4.76 -10.85
CA ALA A 195 10.96 -6.19 -11.04
C ALA A 195 12.16 -6.72 -10.26
N ALA A 196 13.25 -5.97 -10.18
CA ALA A 196 14.42 -6.34 -9.39
C ALA A 196 14.07 -6.47 -7.90
N TYR A 197 13.30 -5.54 -7.35
CA TYR A 197 12.87 -5.61 -5.95
C TYR A 197 11.86 -6.74 -5.72
N PHE A 198 10.89 -6.95 -6.60
CA PHE A 198 9.98 -8.10 -6.51
C PHE A 198 10.73 -9.43 -6.54
N ASN A 199 11.75 -9.56 -7.40
CA ASN A 199 12.55 -10.78 -7.47
C ASN A 199 13.40 -10.98 -6.20
N ARG A 200 14.01 -9.91 -5.68
CA ARG A 200 14.73 -9.96 -4.38
C ARG A 200 13.81 -10.37 -3.23
N GLY A 201 12.58 -9.85 -3.21
CA GLY A 201 11.55 -10.26 -2.25
C GLY A 201 11.19 -11.75 -2.39
N ALA A 202 11.07 -12.24 -3.62
CA ALA A 202 10.74 -13.63 -3.92
C ALA A 202 11.83 -14.64 -3.49
N ASP A 203 13.06 -14.17 -3.26
CA ASP A 203 14.17 -15.00 -2.77
C ASP A 203 14.19 -15.09 -1.23
N LEU A 204 13.37 -14.29 -0.52
CA LEU A 204 13.32 -14.31 0.93
C LEU A 204 12.40 -15.42 1.47
N PRO A 205 12.71 -15.95 2.68
CA PRO A 205 11.90 -17.00 3.30
C PRO A 205 10.43 -16.57 3.48
N GLY A 206 9.51 -17.47 3.17
CA GLY A 206 8.07 -17.21 3.31
C GLY A 206 7.47 -16.32 2.23
N ALA A 207 8.24 -15.88 1.25
CA ALA A 207 7.72 -15.14 0.11
C ALA A 207 6.73 -15.99 -0.70
N PRO A 208 5.62 -15.40 -1.14
CA PRO A 208 4.64 -16.11 -1.94
C PRO A 208 5.16 -16.35 -3.36
N TRP A 209 4.83 -17.52 -3.91
CA TRP A 209 5.25 -17.94 -5.26
C TRP A 209 4.89 -16.94 -6.37
N TRP A 210 3.79 -16.21 -6.22
CA TRP A 210 3.32 -15.23 -7.22
C TRP A 210 4.22 -13.99 -7.33
N LEU A 211 5.06 -13.70 -6.33
CA LEU A 211 5.90 -12.50 -6.33
C LEU A 211 6.96 -12.56 -7.46
N ARG A 212 7.54 -13.74 -7.70
CA ARG A 212 8.44 -13.97 -8.84
C ARG A 212 7.71 -13.83 -10.19
N SER A 213 6.46 -14.30 -10.23
CA SER A 213 5.59 -14.14 -11.39
C SER A 213 5.24 -12.67 -11.65
N LEU A 214 5.07 -11.87 -10.59
CA LEU A 214 4.86 -10.43 -10.67
C LEU A 214 6.12 -9.73 -11.23
N ALA A 215 7.32 -10.10 -10.78
CA ALA A 215 8.58 -9.58 -11.32
C ALA A 215 8.68 -9.81 -12.83
N ALA A 216 8.40 -11.03 -13.30
CA ALA A 216 8.43 -11.37 -14.72
C ALA A 216 7.42 -10.54 -15.54
N THR A 217 6.18 -10.40 -15.04
CA THR A 217 5.15 -9.60 -15.71
C THR A 217 5.51 -8.12 -15.76
N THR A 218 6.17 -7.62 -14.70
CA THR A 218 6.63 -6.23 -14.62
C THR A 218 7.75 -5.96 -15.63
N LEU A 219 8.67 -6.92 -15.84
CA LEU A 219 9.69 -6.82 -16.89
C LEU A 219 9.05 -6.75 -18.29
N ALA A 220 8.04 -7.58 -18.56
CA ALA A 220 7.30 -7.53 -19.83
C ALA A 220 6.62 -6.17 -19.99
N LYS A 221 5.94 -5.66 -18.95
CA LYS A 221 5.33 -4.33 -18.99
C LYS A 221 6.35 -3.21 -19.24
N GLY A 222 7.59 -3.37 -18.80
CA GLY A 222 8.69 -2.46 -19.10
C GLY A 222 9.32 -2.65 -20.49
N GLY A 223 8.75 -3.48 -21.35
CA GLY A 223 9.30 -3.79 -22.70
C GLY A 223 10.49 -4.74 -22.67
N GLN A 224 10.85 -5.30 -21.52
CA GLN A 224 11.98 -6.24 -21.38
C GLN A 224 11.51 -7.70 -21.54
N ARG A 225 10.90 -8.02 -22.71
CA ARG A 225 10.33 -9.36 -22.98
C ARG A 225 11.35 -10.49 -22.85
N SER A 226 12.59 -10.27 -23.31
CA SER A 226 13.66 -11.30 -23.23
C SER A 226 13.99 -11.65 -21.78
N ALA A 227 14.15 -10.65 -20.91
CA ALA A 227 14.42 -10.86 -19.50
C ALA A 227 13.21 -11.51 -18.79
N SER A 228 11.98 -11.05 -19.11
CA SER A 228 10.75 -11.66 -18.64
C SER A 228 10.65 -13.14 -19.05
N ARG A 229 10.95 -13.45 -20.31
CA ARG A 229 10.93 -14.83 -20.85
C ARG A 229 11.95 -15.73 -20.15
N LEU A 230 13.14 -15.21 -19.88
CA LEU A 230 14.15 -15.98 -19.13
C LEU A 230 13.65 -16.34 -17.73
N LEU A 231 13.13 -15.37 -16.99
CA LEU A 231 12.60 -15.58 -15.65
C LEU A 231 11.40 -16.55 -15.65
N LEU A 232 10.50 -16.43 -16.61
CA LEU A 232 9.32 -17.31 -16.74
C LEU A 232 9.72 -18.74 -17.10
N ARG A 233 10.76 -18.95 -17.95
CA ARG A 233 11.31 -20.28 -18.24
C ARG A 233 11.90 -20.93 -16.99
N GLN A 234 12.70 -20.19 -16.24
CA GLN A 234 13.23 -20.67 -14.97
C GLN A 234 12.11 -21.06 -14.01
N MET A 235 11.05 -20.25 -13.91
CA MET A 235 9.88 -20.58 -13.08
C MET A 235 9.17 -21.85 -13.57
N TYR A 236 8.99 -22.00 -14.89
CA TYR A 236 8.35 -23.16 -15.48
C TYR A 236 9.14 -24.44 -15.21
N GLU A 237 10.48 -24.39 -15.33
CA GLU A 237 11.38 -25.53 -15.14
C GLU A 237 11.51 -25.91 -13.65
N SER A 238 11.52 -24.91 -12.74
CA SER A 238 11.69 -25.13 -11.30
C SER A 238 10.37 -25.25 -10.52
N ALA A 239 9.21 -25.20 -11.19
CA ALA A 239 7.92 -25.24 -10.51
C ALA A 239 7.71 -26.54 -9.73
N ALA A 240 7.45 -26.38 -8.43
CA ALA A 240 7.19 -27.50 -7.52
C ALA A 240 5.78 -28.09 -7.69
N ASP A 241 4.83 -27.30 -8.18
CA ASP A 241 3.46 -27.70 -8.42
C ASP A 241 2.99 -27.37 -9.86
N GLU A 242 1.96 -28.08 -10.32
CA GLU A 242 1.43 -27.95 -11.66
C GLU A 242 0.82 -26.57 -11.93
N ARG A 243 0.18 -25.96 -10.93
CA ARG A 243 -0.45 -24.62 -11.07
C ARG A 243 0.58 -23.55 -11.32
N ALA A 244 1.69 -23.58 -10.61
CA ALA A 244 2.81 -22.65 -10.82
C ALA A 244 3.41 -22.83 -12.22
N ARG A 245 3.58 -24.09 -12.66
CA ARG A 245 4.05 -24.42 -14.00
C ARG A 245 3.11 -23.93 -15.08
N ASP A 246 1.81 -24.19 -14.96
CA ASP A 246 0.79 -23.72 -15.90
C ASP A 246 0.72 -22.21 -15.98
N ALA A 247 0.80 -21.53 -14.84
CA ALA A 247 0.81 -20.07 -14.79
C ALA A 247 2.03 -19.48 -15.51
N ALA A 248 3.22 -20.05 -15.33
CA ALA A 248 4.42 -19.64 -16.03
C ALA A 248 4.33 -19.96 -17.54
N GLY A 249 3.84 -21.15 -17.89
CA GLY A 249 3.63 -21.58 -19.28
C GLY A 249 2.64 -20.67 -20.03
N ARG A 250 1.52 -20.32 -19.39
CA ARG A 250 0.55 -19.37 -19.96
C ARG A 250 1.18 -18.01 -20.22
N LYS A 251 1.98 -17.48 -19.30
CA LYS A 251 2.66 -16.19 -19.49
C LYS A 251 3.72 -16.24 -20.60
N LEU A 252 4.45 -17.35 -20.75
CA LEU A 252 5.35 -17.54 -21.89
C LEU A 252 4.59 -17.47 -23.23
N GLN A 253 3.45 -18.15 -23.34
CA GLN A 253 2.59 -18.10 -24.51
C GLN A 253 2.01 -16.69 -24.76
N GLN A 254 1.71 -15.92 -23.72
CA GLN A 254 1.31 -14.52 -23.87
C GLN A 254 2.44 -13.66 -24.46
N LEU A 255 3.71 -13.87 -24.08
CA LEU A 255 4.84 -13.18 -24.69
C LEU A 255 5.02 -13.61 -26.16
N ASP A 256 4.82 -14.89 -26.48
CA ASP A 256 4.87 -15.37 -27.87
C ASP A 256 3.75 -14.75 -28.73
N ALA A 257 2.55 -14.59 -28.16
CA ALA A 257 1.45 -13.90 -28.81
C ALA A 257 1.76 -12.42 -29.10
N LEU A 258 2.41 -11.72 -28.16
CA LEU A 258 2.86 -10.33 -28.38
C LEU A 258 3.87 -10.24 -29.53
N ASP A 259 4.86 -11.15 -29.60
CA ASP A 259 5.84 -11.18 -30.68
C ASP A 259 5.16 -11.48 -32.04
N GLN A 260 4.19 -12.41 -32.07
CA GLN A 260 3.40 -12.72 -33.26
C GLN A 260 2.55 -11.53 -33.69
N ILE A 261 1.89 -10.81 -32.78
CA ILE A 261 1.12 -9.61 -33.11
C ILE A 261 2.02 -8.55 -33.77
N GLU A 262 3.22 -8.32 -33.25
CA GLU A 262 4.16 -7.38 -33.84
C GLU A 262 4.62 -7.80 -35.24
N GLN A 263 4.89 -9.10 -35.45
CA GLN A 263 5.26 -9.62 -36.75
C GLN A 263 4.11 -9.46 -37.76
N LEU A 264 2.89 -9.81 -37.33
CA LEU A 264 1.69 -9.66 -38.18
C LEU A 264 1.41 -8.20 -38.47
N GLN A 265 1.58 -7.29 -37.49
CA GLN A 265 1.39 -5.86 -37.71
C GLN A 265 2.36 -5.31 -38.75
N ARG A 266 3.65 -5.71 -38.70
CA ARG A 266 4.63 -5.33 -39.73
C ARG A 266 4.20 -5.79 -41.12
N LEU A 267 3.62 -6.99 -41.27
CA LEU A 267 3.11 -7.49 -42.54
C LEU A 267 1.90 -6.69 -43.02
N VAL A 268 0.99 -6.35 -42.14
CA VAL A 268 -0.19 -5.50 -42.43
C VAL A 268 0.25 -4.10 -42.88
N ASP A 269 1.20 -3.48 -42.18
CA ASP A 269 1.72 -2.16 -42.47
C ASP A 269 2.46 -2.14 -43.83
N ALA A 270 3.27 -3.17 -44.11
CA ALA A 270 3.94 -3.33 -45.40
C ALA A 270 2.94 -3.56 -46.57
N PHE A 271 1.84 -4.27 -46.33
CA PHE A 271 0.76 -4.43 -47.30
C PHE A 271 0.05 -3.09 -47.53
N ALA A 272 -0.31 -2.37 -46.48
CA ALA A 272 -0.94 -1.06 -46.60
C ALA A 272 -0.07 -0.04 -47.35
N ALA A 273 1.24 -0.03 -47.11
CA ALA A 273 2.18 0.84 -47.83
C ALA A 273 2.25 0.54 -49.33
N ARG A 274 2.08 -0.72 -49.75
CA ARG A 274 2.09 -1.12 -51.15
C ARG A 274 0.76 -0.88 -51.88
N THR A 275 -0.36 -1.03 -51.17
CA THR A 275 -1.71 -0.99 -51.78
C THR A 275 -2.44 0.34 -51.52
N GLY A 276 -1.90 1.21 -50.69
CA GLY A 276 -2.50 2.49 -50.29
C GLY A 276 -3.65 2.36 -49.30
N THR A 277 -4.03 1.15 -48.88
CA THR A 277 -5.15 0.92 -47.96
C THR A 277 -4.82 -0.20 -46.98
N ALA A 278 -5.18 0.00 -45.70
CA ALA A 278 -5.04 -1.03 -44.67
C ALA A 278 -6.07 -2.15 -44.90
N PRO A 279 -5.66 -3.43 -44.83
CA PRO A 279 -6.59 -4.54 -44.95
C PRO A 279 -7.46 -4.66 -43.70
N ALA A 280 -8.77 -4.84 -43.84
CA ALA A 280 -9.70 -5.06 -42.75
C ALA A 280 -9.88 -6.55 -42.38
N THR A 281 -9.33 -7.45 -43.18
CA THR A 281 -9.43 -8.92 -43.03
C THR A 281 -8.17 -9.61 -43.52
N TRP A 282 -7.95 -10.86 -43.18
CA TRP A 282 -6.78 -11.66 -43.55
C TRP A 282 -6.72 -12.11 -45.05
N PRO A 283 -7.85 -12.41 -45.74
CA PRO A 283 -7.81 -12.93 -47.09
C PRO A 283 -7.03 -12.09 -48.12
N PRO A 284 -7.01 -10.75 -48.09
CA PRO A 284 -6.15 -9.96 -48.99
C PRO A 284 -4.65 -10.25 -48.85
N LEU A 285 -4.15 -10.43 -47.61
CA LEU A 285 -2.75 -10.75 -47.34
C LEU A 285 -2.40 -12.18 -47.78
N ILE A 286 -3.35 -13.13 -47.62
CA ILE A 286 -3.19 -14.51 -48.06
C ILE A 286 -3.12 -14.58 -49.59
N ARG A 287 -4.01 -13.89 -50.28
CA ARG A 287 -3.98 -13.81 -51.78
C ARG A 287 -2.73 -13.13 -52.32
N ALA A 288 -2.17 -12.19 -51.58
CA ALA A 288 -0.91 -11.53 -51.92
C ALA A 288 0.34 -12.37 -51.60
N GLY A 289 0.17 -13.57 -51.04
CA GLY A 289 1.27 -14.45 -50.66
C GLY A 289 2.04 -14.01 -49.41
N ALA A 290 1.54 -13.01 -48.68
CA ALA A 290 2.17 -12.52 -47.46
C ALA A 290 1.92 -13.45 -46.26
N LEU A 291 0.86 -14.25 -46.30
CA LEU A 291 0.48 -15.25 -45.28
C LEU A 291 0.04 -16.54 -45.99
N GLN A 292 0.33 -17.67 -45.36
CA GLN A 292 -0.11 -19.00 -45.85
C GLN A 292 -1.55 -19.36 -45.40
N GLY A 293 -2.10 -18.65 -44.42
CA GLY A 293 -3.43 -18.89 -43.86
C GLY A 293 -3.80 -17.86 -42.81
N THR A 294 -4.97 -18.01 -42.22
CA THR A 294 -5.40 -17.15 -41.11
C THR A 294 -4.48 -17.38 -39.89
N PRO A 295 -3.79 -16.33 -39.42
CA PRO A 295 -2.88 -16.50 -38.30
C PRO A 295 -3.61 -16.80 -37.02
N VAL A 296 -3.07 -17.72 -36.22
CA VAL A 296 -3.60 -18.15 -34.92
C VAL A 296 -2.60 -17.92 -33.83
N ASP A 297 -3.12 -17.70 -32.59
CA ASP A 297 -2.30 -17.55 -31.41
C ASP A 297 -1.69 -18.90 -30.96
N PRO A 298 -0.79 -18.92 -29.96
CA PRO A 298 -0.19 -20.17 -29.45
C PRO A 298 -1.20 -21.20 -28.89
N ARG A 299 -2.47 -20.83 -28.71
CA ARG A 299 -3.57 -21.72 -28.29
C ARG A 299 -4.52 -22.06 -29.45
N GLY A 300 -4.22 -21.62 -30.66
CA GLY A 300 -4.99 -21.93 -31.86
C GLY A 300 -6.20 -21.01 -32.12
N THR A 301 -6.35 -19.92 -31.35
CA THR A 301 -7.41 -18.94 -31.59
C THR A 301 -6.98 -17.95 -32.66
N PRO A 302 -7.82 -17.67 -33.72
CA PRO A 302 -7.47 -16.69 -34.74
C PRO A 302 -7.27 -15.29 -34.17
N TYR A 303 -6.22 -14.60 -34.66
CA TYR A 303 -6.05 -13.17 -34.40
C TYR A 303 -7.11 -12.35 -35.09
N GLU A 304 -7.50 -11.25 -34.47
CA GLU A 304 -8.44 -10.30 -35.03
C GLU A 304 -7.70 -9.17 -35.75
N LEU A 305 -8.26 -8.74 -36.90
CA LEU A 305 -7.78 -7.59 -37.66
C LEU A 305 -8.89 -6.54 -37.66
N SER A 306 -8.61 -5.35 -37.09
CA SER A 306 -9.59 -4.26 -37.08
C SER A 306 -9.74 -3.61 -38.46
N ALA A 307 -10.82 -2.87 -38.69
CA ALA A 307 -11.03 -2.08 -39.87
C ALA A 307 -9.91 -1.05 -40.15
N SER A 308 -9.19 -0.63 -39.09
CA SER A 308 -8.02 0.27 -39.20
C SER A 308 -6.71 -0.48 -39.47
N GLY A 309 -6.73 -1.79 -39.66
CA GLY A 309 -5.53 -2.61 -39.88
C GLY A 309 -4.74 -2.93 -38.60
N GLN A 310 -5.34 -2.79 -37.43
CA GLN A 310 -4.70 -3.21 -36.16
C GLN A 310 -4.89 -4.69 -35.89
N VAL A 311 -3.80 -5.39 -35.63
CA VAL A 311 -3.79 -6.79 -35.21
C VAL A 311 -4.01 -6.86 -33.72
N LYS A 312 -4.94 -7.71 -33.25
CA LYS A 312 -5.27 -7.88 -31.85
C LYS A 312 -5.44 -9.36 -31.50
N LEU A 313 -5.16 -9.71 -30.26
CA LEU A 313 -5.57 -10.99 -29.70
C LEU A 313 -7.10 -10.98 -29.55
N SER A 314 -7.74 -12.09 -29.95
CA SER A 314 -9.18 -12.25 -29.72
C SER A 314 -9.50 -12.32 -28.23
N GLU A 315 -10.59 -11.69 -27.79
CA GLU A 315 -11.08 -11.80 -26.40
C GLU A 315 -11.53 -13.24 -26.06
N ARG A 316 -11.75 -14.07 -27.07
CA ARG A 316 -12.06 -15.51 -26.92
C ARG A 316 -10.83 -16.36 -26.65
N SER A 317 -9.62 -15.83 -26.82
CA SER A 317 -8.39 -16.55 -26.57
C SER A 317 -8.21 -16.87 -25.09
N PRO A 318 -7.80 -18.09 -24.72
CA PRO A 318 -7.39 -18.41 -23.34
C PRO A 318 -6.22 -17.56 -22.83
N LEU A 319 -5.51 -16.87 -23.75
CA LEU A 319 -4.38 -15.99 -23.40
C LEU A 319 -4.82 -14.55 -23.07
N PHE A 320 -6.07 -14.19 -23.33
CA PHE A 320 -6.59 -12.86 -23.00
C PHE A 320 -6.76 -12.68 -21.47
N PRO A 321 -6.46 -11.48 -20.90
CA PRO A 321 -5.81 -10.34 -21.54
C PRO A 321 -4.28 -10.50 -21.63
N LEU A 322 -3.67 -9.85 -22.63
CA LEU A 322 -2.20 -9.78 -22.73
C LEU A 322 -1.62 -8.76 -21.74
N PRO A 323 -0.35 -8.91 -21.34
CA PRO A 323 0.36 -7.86 -20.59
C PRO A 323 0.36 -6.55 -21.38
N VAL A 324 0.04 -5.44 -20.71
CA VAL A 324 0.11 -4.10 -21.32
C VAL A 324 1.57 -3.66 -21.32
N GLU A 325 2.12 -3.38 -22.49
CA GLU A 325 3.45 -2.82 -22.66
C GLU A 325 3.38 -1.31 -22.95
N PRO A 326 4.46 -0.55 -22.65
CA PRO A 326 4.51 0.84 -23.06
C PRO A 326 4.48 0.90 -24.57
N THR A 327 3.60 1.71 -25.14
CA THR A 327 3.62 2.01 -26.57
C THR A 327 4.94 2.71 -26.91
N PRO A 328 5.70 2.25 -27.94
CA PRO A 328 6.98 2.85 -28.32
C PRO A 328 6.90 4.32 -28.73
N TYR A 329 5.70 4.84 -28.93
CA TYR A 329 5.42 6.21 -29.38
C TYR A 329 4.17 6.75 -28.68
N GLY A 330 4.32 7.17 -27.42
CA GLY A 330 3.41 8.12 -26.80
C GLY A 330 4.21 9.39 -26.49
N PRO A 331 3.68 10.61 -26.71
CA PRO A 331 4.40 11.82 -26.32
C PRO A 331 4.62 11.78 -24.81
N THR A 332 5.87 11.96 -24.42
CA THR A 332 6.22 12.30 -23.05
C THR A 332 5.48 13.57 -22.66
N ALA A 333 4.47 13.44 -21.78
CA ALA A 333 3.78 14.57 -21.16
C ALA A 333 4.61 15.12 -20.01
#